data_812054d9b3ed755a83fe1a57c030a989
#
_entry.id   812054d9b3ed755a83fe1a57c030a989
#
_cell.length_a   1.000
_cell.length_b   1.000
_cell.length_c   1.000
_cell.angle_alpha   90.00
_cell.angle_beta   90.00
_cell.angle_gamma   90.00
#
_symmetry.space_group_name_H-M   'P 1'
#
loop_
_entity.id
_entity.type
_entity.pdbx_description
1 polymer ?
#
loop_
_entity_poly.entity_id
_entity_poly.type
_entity_poly.pdbx_seq_one_letter_code
_entity_poly.pdbx_strand_id
1 'polypeptide(L)'
;MCAVGGLTVPLLAGERIVIQGRKGPVYGVFGVRPPHLMKPAEREKVAPTELMDIAVDIGASSREEALKLVDIGSPAVVDAGWRQLAGDRVACRGFDNRIGSFVVVEAFRALAGMSPKVAVHLVLTVQEELGLVGGTTASYDVNPHVGICVDVGFASDYPGNDKKLVGDVQLGKGPILCFGPHYNFKLQEHVEAAAAREKVTLQRQVRGRGTGTNAWPMRTVRGGAAVSLVSVPLRYMHSAVETLSLADVEGSIKVVAAAVASLPAKPDFFPDPITAASKKKSAPARRGTRAAGKK
;
A
#
# COMPACT_ATOMS: atom_id res chain seq x y z
N MET A 1 1.93 10.85 24.85
CA MET A 1 1.82 10.74 23.37
C MET A 1 0.62 9.90 23.01
N CYS A 2 0.03 10.09 21.82
CA CYS A 2 -1.01 9.24 21.27
C CYS A 2 -0.56 8.78 19.87
N ALA A 3 -0.72 7.49 19.57
CA ALA A 3 -0.51 6.98 18.23
C ALA A 3 -1.59 7.48 17.27
N VAL A 4 -1.21 7.76 16.04
CA VAL A 4 -2.11 8.06 14.93
C VAL A 4 -1.87 6.99 13.85
N GLY A 5 -2.91 6.20 13.54
CA GLY A 5 -2.77 5.05 12.65
C GLY A 5 -2.05 3.84 13.27
N GLY A 6 -1.62 2.92 12.42
CA GLY A 6 -0.88 1.73 12.82
C GLY A 6 0.59 2.04 13.14
N LEU A 7 0.97 1.96 14.42
CA LEU A 7 2.33 2.24 14.88
C LEU A 7 2.89 1.07 15.68
N THR A 8 4.06 0.56 15.30
CA THR A 8 4.75 -0.50 16.03
C THR A 8 5.64 0.11 17.14
N VAL A 9 5.09 0.25 18.32
CA VAL A 9 5.73 0.92 19.47
C VAL A 9 7.15 0.41 19.79
N PRO A 10 7.43 -0.91 19.80
CA PRO A 10 8.78 -1.41 20.07
C PRO A 10 9.86 -0.88 19.14
N LEU A 11 9.51 -0.49 17.91
CA LEU A 11 10.46 0.04 16.92
C LEU A 11 10.85 1.49 17.18
N LEU A 12 10.19 2.19 18.09
CA LEU A 12 10.49 3.60 18.40
C LEU A 12 11.69 3.77 19.34
N ALA A 13 11.97 2.75 20.13
CA ALA A 13 13.04 2.81 21.14
C ALA A 13 14.41 3.11 20.49
N GLY A 14 15.02 4.24 20.87
CA GLY A 14 16.30 4.69 20.33
C GLY A 14 16.22 5.45 19.00
N GLU A 15 15.03 5.63 18.43
CA GLU A 15 14.83 6.42 17.22
C GLU A 15 14.83 7.93 17.51
N ARG A 16 15.06 8.71 16.46
CA ARG A 16 14.91 10.17 16.47
C ARG A 16 13.50 10.56 16.08
N ILE A 17 13.04 11.71 16.54
CA ILE A 17 11.71 12.25 16.27
C ILE A 17 11.80 13.71 15.82
N VAL A 18 10.94 14.08 14.89
CA VAL A 18 10.67 15.48 14.52
C VAL A 18 9.24 15.81 14.92
N ILE A 19 9.10 16.86 15.71
CA ILE A 19 7.81 17.38 16.17
C ILE A 19 7.57 18.72 15.47
N GLN A 20 6.35 18.94 15.00
CA GLN A 20 5.95 20.24 14.47
C GLN A 20 5.81 21.22 15.60
N GLY A 21 6.85 22.03 15.81
CA GLY A 21 6.88 23.05 16.83
C GLY A 21 6.29 24.37 16.35
N ARG A 22 6.15 25.33 17.30
CA ARG A 22 5.57 26.66 17.07
C ARG A 22 6.33 27.50 16.06
N LYS A 23 7.64 27.37 15.98
CA LYS A 23 8.53 28.17 15.10
C LYS A 23 9.26 27.31 14.05
N GLY A 24 8.81 26.10 13.82
CA GLY A 24 9.44 25.16 12.91
C GLY A 24 9.69 23.79 13.58
N PRO A 25 10.42 22.88 12.93
CA PRO A 25 10.66 21.54 13.45
C PRO A 25 11.46 21.58 14.74
N VAL A 26 11.00 20.78 15.71
CA VAL A 26 11.71 20.51 16.98
C VAL A 26 12.18 19.06 16.96
N TYR A 27 13.47 18.88 17.09
CA TYR A 27 14.09 17.56 17.07
C TYR A 27 14.17 16.99 18.47
N GLY A 28 13.98 15.69 18.59
CA GLY A 28 14.09 14.95 19.83
C GLY A 28 14.48 13.50 19.62
N VAL A 29 14.45 12.74 20.69
CA VAL A 29 14.76 11.31 20.69
C VAL A 29 13.74 10.54 21.51
N PHE A 30 13.48 9.29 21.11
CA PHE A 30 12.74 8.33 21.91
C PHE A 30 13.69 7.65 22.89
N GLY A 31 13.70 8.15 24.13
CA GLY A 31 14.56 7.65 25.20
C GLY A 31 13.94 6.47 25.93
N VAL A 32 14.76 5.48 26.22
CA VAL A 32 14.40 4.34 27.08
C VAL A 32 15.41 4.20 28.22
N ARG A 33 14.94 3.64 29.32
CA ARG A 33 15.82 3.38 30.47
C ARG A 33 16.87 2.32 30.09
N PRO A 34 18.16 2.58 30.35
CA PRO A 34 19.21 1.59 30.07
C PRO A 34 19.07 0.36 30.98
N PRO A 35 19.46 -0.83 30.53
CA PRO A 35 19.31 -2.08 31.31
C PRO A 35 19.95 -2.05 32.67
N HIS A 36 21.04 -1.29 32.85
CA HIS A 36 21.74 -1.15 34.13
C HIS A 36 20.89 -0.48 35.21
N LEU A 37 19.89 0.31 34.83
CA LEU A 37 18.97 0.99 35.74
C LEU A 37 17.62 0.29 35.88
N MET A 38 17.47 -0.88 35.26
CA MET A 38 16.25 -1.70 35.29
C MET A 38 16.36 -2.79 36.34
N LYS A 39 15.22 -3.14 36.97
CA LYS A 39 15.14 -4.35 37.82
C LYS A 39 15.30 -5.62 36.97
N PRO A 40 15.77 -6.75 37.54
CA PRO A 40 15.96 -7.98 36.79
C PRO A 40 14.72 -8.40 35.94
N ALA A 41 13.51 -8.35 36.48
CA ALA A 41 12.28 -8.68 35.82
C ALA A 41 11.91 -7.69 34.67
N GLU A 42 12.39 -6.45 34.71
CA GLU A 42 12.18 -5.45 33.65
C GLU A 42 13.14 -5.68 32.48
N ARG A 43 14.31 -6.27 32.72
CA ARG A 43 15.33 -6.55 31.69
C ARG A 43 14.93 -7.66 30.74
N GLU A 44 13.99 -8.52 31.13
CA GLU A 44 13.45 -9.58 30.29
C GLU A 44 12.56 -9.03 29.16
N LYS A 45 12.05 -7.82 29.31
CA LYS A 45 11.30 -7.12 28.26
C LYS A 45 12.28 -6.50 27.26
N VAL A 46 12.32 -7.03 26.05
CA VAL A 46 13.29 -6.62 25.02
C VAL A 46 13.06 -5.18 24.54
N ALA A 47 11.83 -4.67 24.61
CA ALA A 47 11.49 -3.30 24.20
C ALA A 47 10.19 -2.82 24.89
N PRO A 48 9.96 -1.50 24.99
CA PRO A 48 8.67 -0.96 25.42
C PRO A 48 7.55 -1.47 24.53
N THR A 49 6.43 -1.84 25.12
CA THR A 49 5.23 -2.29 24.41
C THR A 49 4.17 -1.22 24.29
N GLU A 50 4.26 -0.18 25.13
CA GLU A 50 3.31 0.92 25.17
C GLU A 50 4.03 2.28 25.01
N LEU A 51 3.37 3.23 24.35
CA LEU A 51 3.89 4.59 24.15
C LEU A 51 4.16 5.32 25.46
N MET A 52 3.46 4.97 26.54
CA MET A 52 3.66 5.57 27.85
C MET A 52 4.99 5.15 28.51
N ASP A 53 5.59 4.06 28.05
CA ASP A 53 6.88 3.56 28.55
C ASP A 53 8.08 4.25 27.88
N ILE A 54 7.83 5.07 26.84
CA ILE A 54 8.87 5.77 26.08
C ILE A 54 8.83 7.26 26.40
N ALA A 55 9.96 7.80 26.82
CA ALA A 55 10.12 9.23 26.97
C ALA A 55 10.48 9.89 25.63
N VAL A 56 9.92 11.06 25.33
CA VAL A 56 10.41 11.93 24.26
C VAL A 56 11.23 13.04 24.90
N ASP A 57 12.52 13.04 24.60
CA ASP A 57 13.45 14.06 25.04
C ASP A 57 13.72 15.06 23.91
N ILE A 58 13.40 16.32 24.16
CA ILE A 58 13.63 17.46 23.25
C ILE A 58 14.65 18.44 23.80
N GLY A 59 15.38 18.07 24.88
CA GLY A 59 16.36 18.91 25.57
C GLY A 59 15.75 19.96 26.48
N ALA A 60 14.45 19.97 26.74
CA ALA A 60 13.80 20.90 27.67
C ALA A 60 13.95 20.45 29.11
N SER A 61 14.31 21.39 29.99
CA SER A 61 14.52 21.13 31.41
C SER A 61 13.23 21.23 32.24
N SER A 62 12.17 21.79 31.70
CA SER A 62 10.87 21.94 32.38
C SER A 62 9.70 21.85 31.38
N ARG A 63 8.51 21.66 31.96
CA ARG A 63 7.25 21.69 31.17
C ARG A 63 7.04 23.06 30.52
N GLU A 64 7.35 24.15 31.19
CA GLU A 64 7.22 25.52 30.70
C GLU A 64 8.15 25.77 29.52
N GLU A 65 9.36 25.24 29.58
CA GLU A 65 10.32 25.31 28.46
C GLU A 65 9.85 24.49 27.26
N ALA A 66 9.40 23.25 27.50
CA ALA A 66 8.84 22.42 26.45
C ALA A 66 7.65 23.09 25.73
N LEU A 67 6.75 23.71 26.49
CA LEU A 67 5.58 24.41 25.94
C LEU A 67 5.92 25.70 25.16
N LYS A 68 7.12 26.22 25.27
CA LYS A 68 7.62 27.30 24.39
C LYS A 68 8.01 26.77 23.02
N LEU A 69 8.36 25.50 22.93
CA LEU A 69 8.83 24.86 21.71
C LEU A 69 7.69 24.14 20.96
N VAL A 70 6.86 23.39 21.68
CA VAL A 70 5.79 22.55 21.14
C VAL A 70 4.47 22.78 21.88
N ASP A 71 3.36 22.45 21.20
CA ASP A 71 2.03 22.48 21.80
C ASP A 71 1.59 21.06 22.19
N ILE A 72 0.63 20.97 23.15
CA ILE A 72 -0.10 19.73 23.36
C ILE A 72 -0.91 19.44 22.09
N GLY A 73 -0.70 18.26 21.50
CA GLY A 73 -1.32 17.88 20.22
C GLY A 73 -0.45 18.18 19.00
N SER A 74 0.75 18.72 19.17
CA SER A 74 1.70 18.85 18.05
C SER A 74 1.95 17.50 17.37
N PRO A 75 1.78 17.38 16.05
CA PRO A 75 2.07 16.16 15.33
C PRO A 75 3.59 15.90 15.33
N ALA A 76 3.94 14.62 15.37
CA ALA A 76 5.32 14.18 15.37
C ALA A 76 5.49 12.93 14.51
N VAL A 77 6.69 12.76 13.96
CA VAL A 77 7.04 11.60 13.12
C VAL A 77 8.47 11.15 13.45
N VAL A 78 8.76 9.89 13.23
CA VAL A 78 10.13 9.38 13.29
C VAL A 78 11.00 10.12 12.27
N ASP A 79 12.17 10.58 12.69
CA ASP A 79 13.13 11.28 11.82
C ASP A 79 13.96 10.26 11.01
N ALA A 80 13.31 9.64 10.01
CA ALA A 80 13.92 8.72 9.09
C ALA A 80 13.71 9.21 7.66
N GLY A 81 14.78 9.64 7.04
CA GLY A 81 14.78 10.13 5.66
C GLY A 81 15.09 9.03 4.64
N TRP A 82 15.08 9.44 3.39
CA TRP A 82 15.46 8.62 2.25
C TRP A 82 16.88 8.04 2.38
N ARG A 83 17.03 6.74 2.07
CA ARG A 83 18.30 6.06 1.96
C ARG A 83 18.33 5.17 0.73
N GLN A 84 19.32 5.38 -0.12
CA GLN A 84 19.63 4.45 -1.20
C GLN A 84 20.26 3.20 -0.59
N LEU A 85 19.76 2.03 -0.98
CA LEU A 85 20.34 0.73 -0.67
C LEU A 85 21.00 0.14 -1.92
N ALA A 86 21.51 -1.08 -1.82
CA ALA A 86 22.12 -1.75 -2.96
C ALA A 86 21.12 -1.95 -4.12
N GLY A 87 21.59 -1.76 -5.34
CA GLY A 87 20.78 -1.85 -6.54
C GLY A 87 19.78 -0.70 -6.66
N ASP A 88 18.54 -1.02 -6.99
CA ASP A 88 17.42 -0.08 -7.17
C ASP A 88 16.53 0.07 -5.93
N ARG A 89 16.97 -0.47 -4.79
CA ARG A 89 16.19 -0.45 -3.57
C ARG A 89 16.42 0.83 -2.79
N VAL A 90 15.35 1.30 -2.18
CA VAL A 90 15.36 2.50 -1.36
C VAL A 90 14.58 2.26 -0.08
N ALA A 91 15.00 2.91 1.00
CA ALA A 91 14.33 2.88 2.28
C ALA A 91 13.94 4.29 2.74
N CYS A 92 12.76 4.44 3.29
CA CYS A 92 12.25 5.68 3.89
C CYS A 92 11.05 5.37 4.78
N ARG A 93 10.71 6.23 5.71
CA ARG A 93 9.41 6.16 6.38
C ARG A 93 8.30 6.68 5.47
N GLY A 94 7.09 6.15 5.61
CA GLY A 94 5.88 6.66 4.97
C GLY A 94 5.89 6.52 3.44
N PHE A 95 6.54 5.51 2.89
CA PHE A 95 6.23 5.04 1.55
C PHE A 95 4.78 4.59 1.48
N ASP A 96 4.28 4.05 2.57
CA ASP A 96 2.86 3.86 2.83
C ASP A 96 2.21 5.19 3.26
N ASN A 97 1.32 5.82 2.43
CA ASN A 97 1.19 5.50 1.00
C ASN A 97 1.55 6.73 0.12
N ARG A 98 2.65 7.41 0.46
CA ARG A 98 3.16 8.52 -0.38
C ARG A 98 3.65 8.02 -1.74
N ILE A 99 4.10 6.75 -1.80
CA ILE A 99 4.55 6.19 -3.08
C ILE A 99 3.37 5.89 -4.01
N GLY A 100 2.25 5.41 -3.47
CA GLY A 100 1.01 5.26 -4.26
C GLY A 100 0.50 6.60 -4.76
N SER A 101 0.58 7.66 -3.94
CA SER A 101 0.27 9.03 -4.36
C SER A 101 1.17 9.50 -5.51
N PHE A 102 2.46 9.22 -5.44
CA PHE A 102 3.41 9.50 -6.53
C PHE A 102 3.06 8.73 -7.80
N VAL A 103 2.78 7.44 -7.68
CA VAL A 103 2.40 6.57 -8.82
C VAL A 103 1.18 7.11 -9.56
N VAL A 104 0.11 7.49 -8.84
CA VAL A 104 -1.12 7.98 -9.50
C VAL A 104 -0.92 9.35 -10.14
N VAL A 105 -0.10 10.22 -9.55
CA VAL A 105 0.25 11.52 -10.15
C VAL A 105 1.05 11.32 -11.43
N GLU A 106 2.07 10.49 -11.43
CA GLU A 106 2.89 10.24 -12.62
C GLU A 106 2.13 9.48 -13.71
N ALA A 107 1.26 8.52 -13.33
CA ALA A 107 0.36 7.87 -14.27
C ALA A 107 -0.61 8.86 -14.90
N PHE A 108 -1.16 9.79 -14.12
CA PHE A 108 -2.05 10.84 -14.64
C PHE A 108 -1.31 11.80 -15.60
N ARG A 109 -0.06 12.16 -15.29
CA ARG A 109 0.79 12.95 -16.21
C ARG A 109 1.02 12.22 -17.53
N ALA A 110 1.29 10.93 -17.49
CA ALA A 110 1.49 10.11 -18.68
C ALA A 110 0.24 10.07 -19.58
N LEU A 111 -0.97 10.12 -19.00
CA LEU A 111 -2.24 10.13 -19.75
C LEU A 111 -2.39 11.36 -20.66
N ALA A 112 -1.71 12.47 -20.39
CA ALA A 112 -1.77 13.66 -21.25
C ALA A 112 -1.33 13.38 -22.70
N GLY A 113 -0.44 12.38 -22.91
CA GLY A 113 -0.03 11.92 -24.24
C GLY A 113 -0.82 10.74 -24.81
N MET A 114 -1.77 10.18 -24.07
CA MET A 114 -2.44 8.91 -24.42
C MET A 114 -3.89 9.06 -24.90
N SER A 115 -4.51 10.22 -24.76
CA SER A 115 -5.90 10.52 -25.20
C SER A 115 -6.94 9.50 -24.69
N PRO A 116 -7.15 9.35 -23.38
CA PRO A 116 -8.13 8.43 -22.82
C PRO A 116 -9.54 8.76 -23.32
N LYS A 117 -10.38 7.73 -23.54
CA LYS A 117 -11.76 7.88 -24.04
C LYS A 117 -12.79 8.10 -22.93
N VAL A 118 -12.35 8.22 -21.72
CA VAL A 118 -13.15 8.39 -20.49
C VAL A 118 -12.73 9.65 -19.74
N ALA A 119 -13.63 10.21 -18.94
CA ALA A 119 -13.25 11.23 -17.96
C ALA A 119 -12.39 10.59 -16.87
N VAL A 120 -11.23 11.16 -16.57
CA VAL A 120 -10.29 10.65 -15.59
C VAL A 120 -10.17 11.64 -14.43
N HIS A 121 -10.37 11.16 -13.23
CA HIS A 121 -10.22 11.90 -12.00
C HIS A 121 -8.99 11.38 -11.24
N LEU A 122 -8.01 12.24 -11.01
CA LEU A 122 -6.94 11.99 -10.07
C LEU A 122 -7.42 12.37 -8.67
N VAL A 123 -7.36 11.44 -7.73
CA VAL A 123 -7.81 11.65 -6.36
C VAL A 123 -6.71 11.27 -5.39
N LEU A 124 -6.26 12.23 -4.59
CA LEU A 124 -5.37 12.04 -3.46
C LEU A 124 -6.19 12.23 -2.18
N THR A 125 -6.23 11.22 -1.35
CA THR A 125 -7.08 11.20 -0.15
C THR A 125 -6.28 11.42 1.12
N VAL A 126 -6.96 11.86 2.17
CA VAL A 126 -6.44 11.97 3.52
C VAL A 126 -7.12 10.95 4.44
N GLN A 127 -6.50 10.65 5.57
CA GLN A 127 -7.08 9.81 6.62
C GLN A 127 -7.44 8.38 6.14
N GLU A 128 -6.62 7.81 5.26
CA GLU A 128 -6.75 6.41 4.89
C GLU A 128 -6.51 5.52 6.11
N GLU A 129 -5.42 5.72 6.83
CA GLU A 129 -4.99 5.04 8.05
C GLU A 129 -5.95 5.21 9.25
N LEU A 130 -6.91 6.09 9.14
CA LEU A 130 -7.91 6.41 10.18
C LEU A 130 -9.32 5.93 9.81
N GLY A 131 -9.42 4.89 8.98
CA GLY A 131 -10.68 4.28 8.60
C GLY A 131 -11.18 4.67 7.21
N LEU A 132 -10.28 4.93 6.26
CA LEU A 132 -10.57 5.13 4.83
C LEU A 132 -11.47 6.36 4.56
N VAL A 133 -11.38 7.37 5.43
CA VAL A 133 -12.31 8.52 5.44
C VAL A 133 -12.29 9.27 4.11
N GLY A 134 -11.09 9.67 3.66
CA GLY A 134 -10.93 10.40 2.41
C GLY A 134 -11.32 9.58 1.19
N GLY A 135 -11.02 8.26 1.19
CA GLY A 135 -11.46 7.34 0.14
C GLY A 135 -12.98 7.24 0.04
N THR A 136 -13.66 7.21 1.17
CA THR A 136 -15.13 7.17 1.25
C THR A 136 -15.75 8.45 0.70
N THR A 137 -15.33 9.59 1.21
CA THR A 137 -15.92 10.90 0.84
C THR A 137 -15.63 11.26 -0.61
N ALA A 138 -14.41 11.05 -1.09
CA ALA A 138 -14.04 11.32 -2.46
C ALA A 138 -14.77 10.40 -3.46
N SER A 139 -14.90 9.11 -3.12
CA SER A 139 -15.67 8.18 -3.96
C SER A 139 -17.15 8.56 -4.03
N TYR A 140 -17.71 9.06 -2.93
CA TYR A 140 -19.09 9.54 -2.91
C TYR A 140 -19.27 10.75 -3.83
N ASP A 141 -18.35 11.70 -3.80
CA ASP A 141 -18.43 12.94 -4.55
C ASP A 141 -18.19 12.70 -6.06
N VAL A 142 -17.13 11.99 -6.42
CA VAL A 142 -16.78 11.68 -7.82
C VAL A 142 -17.78 10.72 -8.45
N ASN A 143 -18.35 9.78 -7.69
CA ASN A 143 -19.28 8.74 -8.16
C ASN A 143 -18.76 7.98 -9.40
N PRO A 144 -17.59 7.32 -9.32
CA PRO A 144 -16.94 6.72 -10.47
C PRO A 144 -17.63 5.42 -10.92
N HIS A 145 -17.59 5.12 -12.24
CA HIS A 145 -17.98 3.80 -12.75
C HIS A 145 -16.85 2.76 -12.55
N VAL A 146 -15.60 3.23 -12.60
CA VAL A 146 -14.39 2.41 -12.47
C VAL A 146 -13.45 3.10 -11.50
N GLY A 147 -12.87 2.33 -10.59
CA GLY A 147 -11.85 2.77 -9.67
C GLY A 147 -10.59 1.90 -9.75
N ILE A 148 -9.45 2.52 -10.01
CA ILE A 148 -8.14 1.87 -9.87
C ILE A 148 -7.47 2.50 -8.66
N CYS A 149 -7.44 1.76 -7.57
CA CYS A 149 -6.74 2.17 -6.34
C CYS A 149 -5.26 1.79 -6.45
N VAL A 150 -4.39 2.65 -5.98
CA VAL A 150 -2.96 2.36 -5.85
C VAL A 150 -2.58 2.47 -4.38
N ASP A 151 -1.96 1.42 -3.89
CA ASP A 151 -1.50 1.33 -2.51
C ASP A 151 -0.16 0.59 -2.46
N VAL A 152 0.36 0.34 -1.27
CA VAL A 152 1.48 -0.58 -1.07
C VAL A 152 0.95 -1.98 -0.75
N GLY A 153 1.80 -3.00 -0.93
CA GLY A 153 1.44 -4.39 -0.64
C GLY A 153 2.61 -5.15 -0.03
N PHE A 154 2.30 -6.13 0.82
CA PHE A 154 3.32 -6.88 1.55
C PHE A 154 4.22 -7.68 0.61
N ALA A 155 5.50 -7.33 0.55
CA ALA A 155 6.53 -8.21 0.03
C ALA A 155 6.86 -9.31 1.06
N SER A 156 7.21 -10.50 0.58
CA SER A 156 7.48 -11.67 1.41
C SER A 156 8.91 -12.22 1.27
N ASP A 157 9.76 -11.51 0.56
CA ASP A 157 11.10 -11.92 0.17
C ASP A 157 12.19 -11.50 1.18
N TYR A 158 11.87 -11.55 2.48
CA TYR A 158 12.81 -11.28 3.57
C TYR A 158 12.66 -12.32 4.70
N PRO A 159 13.73 -12.52 5.53
CA PRO A 159 13.71 -13.53 6.59
C PRO A 159 12.57 -13.33 7.59
N GLY A 160 11.99 -14.43 8.06
CA GLY A 160 10.94 -14.43 9.07
C GLY A 160 9.53 -14.20 8.53
N ASN A 161 9.36 -14.02 7.22
CA ASN A 161 8.04 -13.87 6.62
C ASN A 161 7.49 -15.21 6.07
N ASP A 162 6.23 -15.51 6.35
CA ASP A 162 5.57 -16.71 5.84
C ASP A 162 4.80 -16.38 4.55
N LYS A 163 5.32 -16.89 3.43
CA LYS A 163 4.69 -16.77 2.11
C LYS A 163 3.27 -17.33 2.04
N LYS A 164 2.91 -18.25 2.94
CA LYS A 164 1.54 -18.80 3.02
C LYS A 164 0.53 -17.76 3.47
N LEU A 165 0.95 -16.74 4.21
CA LEU A 165 0.07 -15.68 4.72
C LEU A 165 -0.18 -14.58 3.68
N VAL A 166 0.84 -14.20 2.93
CA VAL A 166 0.79 -13.01 2.07
C VAL A 166 1.03 -13.30 0.58
N GLY A 167 1.42 -14.51 0.22
CA GLY A 167 1.82 -14.90 -1.13
C GLY A 167 3.34 -14.76 -1.34
N ASP A 168 3.85 -15.22 -2.49
CA ASP A 168 5.26 -15.06 -2.87
C ASP A 168 5.41 -13.76 -3.66
N VAL A 169 5.67 -12.66 -2.96
CA VAL A 169 5.85 -11.33 -3.51
C VAL A 169 7.28 -10.86 -3.24
N GLN A 170 7.98 -10.44 -4.29
CA GLN A 170 9.39 -10.06 -4.24
C GLN A 170 9.59 -8.64 -4.77
N LEU A 171 10.50 -7.89 -4.16
CA LEU A 171 10.91 -6.58 -4.67
C LEU A 171 11.63 -6.72 -6.01
N GLY A 172 11.33 -5.83 -6.96
CA GLY A 172 11.94 -5.81 -8.29
C GLY A 172 11.37 -6.86 -9.25
N LYS A 173 10.23 -7.47 -8.91
CA LYS A 173 9.52 -8.42 -9.78
C LYS A 173 8.22 -7.89 -10.36
N GLY A 174 8.00 -6.58 -10.23
CA GLY A 174 6.85 -5.86 -10.73
C GLY A 174 5.75 -5.63 -9.68
N PRO A 175 4.79 -4.77 -9.99
CA PRO A 175 3.69 -4.45 -9.09
C PRO A 175 2.79 -5.65 -8.81
N ILE A 176 2.08 -5.56 -7.69
CA ILE A 176 1.10 -6.54 -7.27
C ILE A 176 -0.24 -6.19 -7.89
N LEU A 177 -0.92 -7.15 -8.49
CA LEU A 177 -2.35 -7.07 -8.78
C LEU A 177 -3.09 -7.94 -7.77
N CYS A 178 -3.99 -7.32 -7.00
CA CYS A 178 -4.74 -8.01 -5.96
C CYS A 178 -5.98 -8.71 -6.52
N PHE A 179 -6.19 -9.98 -6.16
CA PHE A 179 -7.34 -10.79 -6.52
C PHE A 179 -8.18 -11.15 -5.31
N GLY A 180 -9.45 -11.36 -5.52
CA GLY A 180 -10.39 -11.78 -4.48
C GLY A 180 -11.81 -11.25 -4.72
N PRO A 181 -12.76 -11.56 -3.84
CA PRO A 181 -14.18 -11.23 -4.04
C PRO A 181 -14.48 -9.74 -3.99
N HIS A 182 -13.51 -8.92 -3.63
CA HIS A 182 -13.65 -7.47 -3.51
C HIS A 182 -13.27 -6.72 -4.79
N TYR A 183 -12.67 -7.41 -5.74
CA TYR A 183 -12.20 -6.81 -6.99
C TYR A 183 -13.01 -7.33 -8.17
N ASN A 184 -13.20 -6.47 -9.16
CA ASN A 184 -13.94 -6.82 -10.35
C ASN A 184 -13.07 -7.64 -11.31
N PHE A 185 -13.46 -8.87 -11.62
CA PHE A 185 -12.68 -9.79 -12.46
C PHE A 185 -12.41 -9.25 -13.86
N LYS A 186 -13.41 -8.68 -14.52
CA LYS A 186 -13.22 -8.11 -15.87
C LYS A 186 -12.25 -6.93 -15.85
N LEU A 187 -12.29 -6.11 -14.80
CA LEU A 187 -11.33 -5.03 -14.63
C LEU A 187 -9.92 -5.57 -14.33
N GLN A 188 -9.80 -6.65 -13.56
CA GLN A 188 -8.50 -7.30 -13.35
C GLN A 188 -7.91 -7.82 -14.66
N GLU A 189 -8.70 -8.51 -15.48
CA GLU A 189 -8.28 -8.96 -16.83
C GLU A 189 -7.86 -7.78 -17.73
N HIS A 190 -8.57 -6.66 -17.64
CA HIS A 190 -8.21 -5.43 -18.35
C HIS A 190 -6.85 -4.87 -17.88
N VAL A 191 -6.60 -4.83 -16.58
CA VAL A 191 -5.31 -4.38 -16.00
C VAL A 191 -4.18 -5.35 -16.40
N GLU A 192 -4.42 -6.68 -16.36
CA GLU A 192 -3.44 -7.67 -16.82
C GLU A 192 -3.10 -7.49 -18.31
N ALA A 193 -4.10 -7.26 -19.14
CA ALA A 193 -3.88 -7.00 -20.58
C ALA A 193 -3.10 -5.70 -20.80
N ALA A 194 -3.32 -4.67 -20.00
CA ALA A 194 -2.55 -3.43 -20.02
C ALA A 194 -1.08 -3.66 -19.62
N ALA A 195 -0.84 -4.39 -18.54
CA ALA A 195 0.51 -4.75 -18.10
C ALA A 195 1.27 -5.55 -19.16
N ALA A 196 0.59 -6.50 -19.82
CA ALA A 196 1.19 -7.30 -20.90
C ALA A 196 1.61 -6.44 -22.10
N ARG A 197 0.81 -5.43 -22.47
CA ARG A 197 1.17 -4.48 -23.55
C ARG A 197 2.40 -3.67 -23.21
N GLU A 198 2.51 -3.24 -21.96
CA GLU A 198 3.66 -2.49 -21.44
C GLU A 198 4.87 -3.38 -21.10
N LYS A 199 4.76 -4.70 -21.27
CA LYS A 199 5.80 -5.69 -20.91
C LYS A 199 6.18 -5.62 -19.43
N VAL A 200 5.23 -5.26 -18.57
CA VAL A 200 5.39 -5.25 -17.12
C VAL A 200 4.88 -6.56 -16.54
N THR A 201 5.74 -7.26 -15.80
CA THR A 201 5.34 -8.44 -15.06
C THR A 201 4.50 -8.03 -13.86
N LEU A 202 3.37 -8.71 -13.63
CA LEU A 202 2.55 -8.54 -12.44
C LEU A 202 2.76 -9.70 -11.49
N GLN A 203 2.82 -9.40 -10.20
CA GLN A 203 2.76 -10.39 -9.13
C GLN A 203 1.31 -10.50 -8.65
N ARG A 204 0.80 -11.72 -8.48
CA ARG A 204 -0.57 -11.95 -8.03
C ARG A 204 -0.61 -12.13 -6.52
N GLN A 205 -1.47 -11.38 -5.85
CA GLN A 205 -1.78 -11.58 -4.45
C GLN A 205 -3.28 -11.80 -4.27
N VAL A 206 -3.65 -12.85 -3.54
CA VAL A 206 -5.05 -13.22 -3.31
C VAL A 206 -5.47 -12.84 -1.90
N ARG A 207 -6.59 -12.15 -1.77
CA ARG A 207 -7.18 -11.74 -0.50
C ARG A 207 -8.63 -12.19 -0.42
N GLY A 208 -8.93 -13.09 0.52
CA GLY A 208 -10.30 -13.57 0.76
C GLY A 208 -11.18 -12.60 1.55
N ARG A 209 -10.55 -11.59 2.17
CA ARG A 209 -11.22 -10.52 2.92
C ARG A 209 -10.82 -9.17 2.35
N GLY A 210 -11.55 -8.09 2.73
CA GLY A 210 -11.20 -6.73 2.34
C GLY A 210 -9.79 -6.37 2.75
N THR A 211 -9.12 -5.64 1.89
CA THR A 211 -7.87 -4.94 2.22
C THR A 211 -8.22 -3.63 2.93
N GLY A 212 -7.39 -3.20 3.86
CA GLY A 212 -7.51 -1.90 4.50
C GLY A 212 -7.07 -0.76 3.57
N THR A 213 -7.59 -0.70 2.34
CA THR A 213 -7.22 0.30 1.33
C THR A 213 -8.44 1.06 0.84
N ASN A 214 -8.23 2.19 0.18
CA ASN A 214 -9.30 2.99 -0.42
C ASN A 214 -10.12 2.25 -1.50
N ALA A 215 -9.64 1.10 -1.98
CA ALA A 215 -10.42 0.21 -2.83
C ALA A 215 -11.70 -0.31 -2.14
N TRP A 216 -11.66 -0.41 -0.80
CA TRP A 216 -12.80 -0.94 -0.03
C TRP A 216 -14.05 -0.04 -0.10
N PRO A 217 -14.02 1.24 0.30
CA PRO A 217 -15.20 2.09 0.23
C PRO A 217 -15.64 2.38 -1.21
N MET A 218 -14.72 2.51 -2.15
CA MET A 218 -15.00 2.85 -3.54
C MET A 218 -15.99 1.88 -4.19
N ARG A 219 -15.94 0.59 -3.85
CA ARG A 219 -16.84 -0.44 -4.40
C ARG A 219 -18.27 -0.39 -3.87
N THR A 220 -18.53 0.32 -2.78
CA THR A 220 -19.83 0.30 -2.07
C THR A 220 -20.48 1.66 -1.94
N VAL A 221 -19.78 2.73 -2.27
CA VAL A 221 -20.32 4.09 -2.17
C VAL A 221 -21.32 4.32 -3.30
N ARG A 222 -22.47 4.90 -2.98
CA ARG A 222 -23.63 5.14 -3.87
C ARG A 222 -24.05 3.83 -4.59
N GLY A 223 -23.98 3.81 -5.91
CA GLY A 223 -24.25 2.62 -6.73
C GLY A 223 -23.11 1.61 -6.82
N GLY A 224 -21.97 1.93 -6.25
CA GLY A 224 -20.74 1.15 -6.33
C GLY A 224 -19.98 1.33 -7.64
N ALA A 225 -18.70 0.97 -7.62
CA ALA A 225 -17.83 1.00 -8.79
C ALA A 225 -17.18 -0.37 -9.04
N ALA A 226 -16.82 -0.65 -10.29
CA ALA A 226 -15.89 -1.73 -10.60
C ALA A 226 -14.50 -1.31 -10.10
N VAL A 227 -13.91 -2.09 -9.19
CA VAL A 227 -12.67 -1.69 -8.50
C VAL A 227 -11.55 -2.68 -8.74
N SER A 228 -10.35 -2.17 -8.98
CA SER A 228 -9.07 -2.87 -9.00
C SER A 228 -8.10 -2.25 -7.99
N LEU A 229 -7.16 -3.04 -7.50
CA LEU A 229 -6.06 -2.60 -6.65
C LEU A 229 -4.73 -3.04 -7.25
N VAL A 230 -3.91 -2.06 -7.59
CA VAL A 230 -2.50 -2.22 -7.96
C VAL A 230 -1.67 -1.78 -6.78
N SER A 231 -0.76 -2.63 -6.29
CA SER A 231 0.06 -2.28 -5.13
C SER A 231 1.55 -2.33 -5.46
N VAL A 232 2.29 -1.36 -4.91
CA VAL A 232 3.75 -1.37 -4.94
C VAL A 232 4.25 -2.33 -3.87
N PRO A 233 5.06 -3.36 -4.20
CA PRO A 233 5.63 -4.25 -3.19
C PRO A 233 6.45 -3.48 -2.16
N LEU A 234 6.18 -3.71 -0.87
CA LEU A 234 6.82 -3.03 0.25
C LEU A 234 7.24 -4.02 1.33
N ARG A 235 8.46 -3.90 1.82
CA ARG A 235 8.95 -4.56 3.04
C ARG A 235 8.82 -3.63 4.22
N TYR A 236 8.65 -4.20 5.42
CA TYR A 236 8.69 -3.47 6.70
C TYR A 236 7.66 -2.34 6.81
N MET A 237 6.49 -2.54 6.21
CA MET A 237 5.35 -1.61 6.28
C MET A 237 5.08 -1.16 7.71
N HIS A 238 4.65 0.10 7.91
CA HIS A 238 4.41 0.73 9.21
C HIS A 238 5.66 0.86 10.09
N SER A 239 6.85 0.90 9.48
CA SER A 239 8.12 1.13 10.17
C SER A 239 8.86 2.37 9.63
N ALA A 240 9.93 2.75 10.32
CA ALA A 240 10.79 3.85 9.88
C ALA A 240 11.67 3.49 8.65
N VAL A 241 11.69 2.22 8.25
CA VAL A 241 12.61 1.67 7.23
C VAL A 241 11.87 0.92 6.13
N GLU A 242 10.67 1.37 5.80
CA GLU A 242 9.92 0.82 4.66
C GLU A 242 10.81 0.79 3.43
N THR A 243 10.84 -0.35 2.76
CA THR A 243 11.79 -0.61 1.69
C THR A 243 11.08 -1.10 0.44
N LEU A 244 11.39 -0.51 -0.71
CA LEU A 244 10.84 -0.87 -2.02
C LEU A 244 11.90 -0.87 -3.13
N SER A 245 11.50 -1.32 -4.32
CA SER A 245 12.26 -1.23 -5.57
C SER A 245 11.70 -0.12 -6.45
N LEU A 246 12.58 0.72 -6.99
CA LEU A 246 12.17 1.79 -7.93
C LEU A 246 11.62 1.23 -9.24
N ALA A 247 12.09 0.05 -9.67
CA ALA A 247 11.56 -0.63 -10.85
C ALA A 247 10.07 -1.03 -10.67
N ASP A 248 9.67 -1.42 -9.45
CA ASP A 248 8.27 -1.74 -9.17
C ASP A 248 7.39 -0.49 -9.19
N VAL A 249 7.92 0.65 -8.76
CA VAL A 249 7.25 1.95 -8.85
C VAL A 249 7.02 2.34 -10.30
N GLU A 250 8.06 2.26 -11.12
CA GLU A 250 7.98 2.55 -12.56
C GLU A 250 7.00 1.61 -13.26
N GLY A 251 7.04 0.31 -12.93
CA GLY A 251 6.09 -0.67 -13.42
C GLY A 251 4.66 -0.34 -13.06
N SER A 252 4.41 0.12 -11.82
CA SER A 252 3.08 0.53 -11.35
C SER A 252 2.55 1.73 -12.14
N ILE A 253 3.39 2.74 -12.39
CA ILE A 253 3.03 3.92 -13.20
C ILE A 253 2.60 3.49 -14.61
N LYS A 254 3.40 2.66 -15.28
CA LYS A 254 3.11 2.17 -16.64
C LYS A 254 1.79 1.40 -16.70
N VAL A 255 1.58 0.48 -15.77
CA VAL A 255 0.37 -0.35 -15.71
C VAL A 255 -0.87 0.49 -15.47
N VAL A 256 -0.85 1.40 -14.50
CA VAL A 256 -2.00 2.26 -14.19
C VAL A 256 -2.32 3.18 -15.37
N ALA A 257 -1.33 3.85 -15.95
CA ALA A 257 -1.54 4.72 -17.10
C ALA A 257 -2.12 3.95 -18.30
N ALA A 258 -1.53 2.80 -18.65
CA ALA A 258 -1.98 1.98 -19.78
C ALA A 258 -3.38 1.39 -19.55
N ALA A 259 -3.70 0.98 -18.31
CA ALA A 259 -5.02 0.47 -17.98
C ALA A 259 -6.10 1.55 -18.14
N VAL A 260 -5.85 2.77 -17.65
CA VAL A 260 -6.78 3.90 -17.79
C VAL A 260 -6.90 4.33 -19.27
N ALA A 261 -5.77 4.49 -19.96
CA ALA A 261 -5.77 4.93 -21.38
C ALA A 261 -6.53 3.97 -22.29
N SER A 262 -6.52 2.69 -21.99
CA SER A 262 -7.16 1.65 -22.82
C SER A 262 -8.62 1.37 -22.44
N LEU A 263 -9.21 2.07 -21.47
CA LEU A 263 -10.62 1.94 -21.15
C LEU A 263 -11.48 2.35 -22.36
N PRO A 264 -12.50 1.54 -22.73
CA PRO A 264 -13.45 1.94 -23.78
C PRO A 264 -14.30 3.14 -23.31
N ALA A 265 -14.85 3.91 -24.22
CA ALA A 265 -15.70 5.08 -23.91
C ALA A 265 -16.93 4.73 -23.04
N LYS A 266 -17.38 3.50 -23.11
CA LYS A 266 -18.44 2.95 -22.26
C LYS A 266 -17.92 1.65 -21.64
N PRO A 267 -17.20 1.72 -20.51
CA PRO A 267 -16.68 0.53 -19.86
C PRO A 267 -17.83 -0.30 -19.27
N ASP A 268 -17.87 -1.59 -19.60
CA ASP A 268 -18.82 -2.56 -19.03
C ASP A 268 -18.05 -3.64 -18.28
N PHE A 269 -18.12 -3.55 -16.98
CA PHE A 269 -17.49 -4.50 -16.05
C PHE A 269 -18.52 -5.33 -15.26
N PHE A 270 -19.80 -5.33 -15.70
CA PHE A 270 -20.77 -6.25 -15.12
C PHE A 270 -20.36 -7.71 -15.40
N PRO A 271 -20.45 -8.59 -14.41
CA PRO A 271 -20.21 -10.01 -14.63
C PRO A 271 -21.17 -10.58 -15.67
N ASP A 272 -20.66 -11.41 -16.58
CA ASP A 272 -21.52 -12.08 -17.53
C ASP A 272 -22.46 -13.06 -16.80
N PRO A 273 -23.73 -13.14 -17.19
CA PRO A 273 -24.64 -14.12 -16.60
C PRO A 273 -24.11 -15.53 -16.85
N ILE A 274 -24.16 -16.38 -15.81
CA ILE A 274 -23.78 -17.79 -15.91
C ILE A 274 -24.83 -18.48 -16.79
N THR A 275 -24.60 -18.53 -18.08
CA THR A 275 -25.45 -19.26 -19.02
C THR A 275 -24.95 -20.70 -19.20
N ALA A 276 -25.84 -21.63 -19.58
CA ALA A 276 -25.46 -23.02 -19.88
C ALA A 276 -24.39 -23.12 -21.00
N ALA A 277 -24.29 -22.11 -21.86
CA ALA A 277 -23.29 -22.03 -22.93
C ALA A 277 -21.89 -21.66 -22.41
N SER A 278 -21.76 -20.92 -21.31
CA SER A 278 -20.46 -20.55 -20.73
C SER A 278 -19.78 -21.77 -20.06
N LYS A 279 -20.55 -22.78 -19.64
CA LYS A 279 -20.03 -24.03 -19.07
C LYS A 279 -19.29 -24.92 -20.09
N LYS A 280 -19.54 -24.74 -21.39
CA LYS A 280 -18.85 -25.54 -22.44
C LYS A 280 -17.47 -25.00 -22.83
N LYS A 281 -17.14 -23.75 -22.55
CA LYS A 281 -15.84 -23.15 -22.88
C LYS A 281 -14.74 -23.42 -21.84
N SER A 282 -15.10 -23.87 -20.64
CA SER A 282 -14.16 -24.07 -19.53
C SER A 282 -13.72 -25.51 -19.30
N ALA A 283 -14.19 -26.49 -20.08
CA ALA A 283 -13.72 -27.85 -19.98
C ALA A 283 -12.47 -28.06 -20.86
N PRO A 284 -11.29 -28.36 -20.30
CA PRO A 284 -10.15 -28.73 -21.12
C PRO A 284 -10.44 -29.99 -21.89
N ALA A 285 -10.18 -29.98 -23.20
CA ALA A 285 -10.30 -31.16 -24.03
C ALA A 285 -9.49 -32.31 -23.41
N ARG A 286 -10.16 -33.35 -22.94
CA ARG A 286 -9.52 -34.60 -22.56
C ARG A 286 -8.80 -35.16 -23.81
N ARG A 287 -7.48 -35.04 -23.84
CA ARG A 287 -6.65 -35.78 -24.80
C ARG A 287 -6.87 -37.26 -24.51
N GLY A 288 -7.62 -37.89 -25.38
CA GLY A 288 -7.76 -39.34 -25.37
C GLY A 288 -6.39 -39.98 -25.64
N THR A 289 -5.88 -40.67 -24.65
CA THR A 289 -4.78 -41.62 -24.83
C THR A 289 -5.29 -42.78 -25.68
N ARG A 290 -4.92 -42.79 -26.95
CA ARG A 290 -5.05 -44.02 -27.76
C ARG A 290 -4.09 -45.05 -27.19
N ALA A 291 -4.69 -46.09 -26.60
CA ALA A 291 -3.98 -47.33 -26.34
C ALA A 291 -3.56 -47.94 -27.71
N ALA A 292 -2.28 -48.04 -27.94
CA ALA A 292 -1.74 -48.91 -28.99
C ALA A 292 -1.40 -50.25 -28.32
N GLY A 293 -2.25 -51.21 -28.55
CA GLY A 293 -1.94 -52.61 -28.27
C GLY A 293 -1.15 -53.26 -29.41
N LYS A 294 -0.51 -54.38 -29.10
CA LYS A 294 0.19 -55.39 -29.93
C LYS A 294 1.71 -55.16 -30.00
N LYS A 295 2.53 -56.11 -29.66
CA LYS A 295 2.53 -57.58 -29.55
C LYS A 295 3.50 -57.99 -28.48
#